data_c50354a551ffe9f20b6cb40103214cfa
#
_entry.id   c50354a551ffe9f20b6cb40103214cfa
#
_cell.length_a   1.000
_cell.length_b   1.000
_cell.length_c   1.000
_cell.angle_alpha   90.00
_cell.angle_beta   90.00
_cell.angle_gamma   90.00
#
_symmetry.space_group_name_H-M   'P 1'
#
loop_
_entity.id
_entity.type
_entity.pdbx_description
1 polymer ?
#
loop_
_entity_poly.entity_id
_entity_poly.type
_entity_poly.pdbx_seq_one_letter_code
_entity_poly.pdbx_strand_id
1 'polypeptide(L)'
;MSPKIVVIAACLALAACGGDGVSDSSGGDSSHTGSGTSGTGGSGTGPTSGGGSVRTMMYEALAAPSDATSVLAQLNAEGAKGYRYIADLGFSDNGGTTAMNVFINDGANTYSYEFQNADATQAGFLAQANQEGAKGFRYEGPLTLGNLYRHQGNSSATYSYAAAASPTSSAAFLTQANAQGQSGYWYYGPVQLDSANTSLYMKDNSSASKYAYDAVAPAQGVGDFVTQANNEGAKGYRFKGPLGFGTDSVAVYVKDQTQSPTFTYLSQTPQPTSTAFIQQANAQGAQSEAYLGELAFGSTPAALYFLATGCTGFLCSSLNTFIQN
;
A
#
# COMPACT_ATOMS: atom_id res chain seq x y z
N MET A 1 -4.37 -5.40 34.95
CA MET A 1 -3.16 -5.04 34.17
C MET A 1 -3.63 -4.99 32.72
N SER A 2 -3.83 -3.79 32.18
CA SER A 2 -4.30 -3.61 30.80
C SER A 2 -3.17 -3.92 29.82
N PRO A 3 -3.38 -4.73 28.78
CA PRO A 3 -2.37 -4.93 27.76
C PRO A 3 -2.21 -3.62 26.96
N LYS A 4 -0.99 -3.09 26.95
CA LYS A 4 -0.64 -1.97 26.09
C LYS A 4 -0.61 -2.49 24.66
N ILE A 5 -1.50 -1.98 23.82
CA ILE A 5 -1.51 -2.22 22.39
C ILE A 5 -0.25 -1.54 21.82
N VAL A 6 0.72 -2.33 21.42
CA VAL A 6 1.87 -1.86 20.66
C VAL A 6 1.47 -1.96 19.19
N VAL A 7 1.09 -0.83 18.60
CA VAL A 7 1.01 -0.69 17.15
C VAL A 7 2.46 -0.75 16.65
N ILE A 8 2.85 -1.89 16.11
CA ILE A 8 4.09 -2.00 15.36
C ILE A 8 3.81 -1.41 13.98
N ALA A 9 3.93 -0.08 13.88
CA ALA A 9 4.34 0.49 12.61
C ALA A 9 5.70 -0.17 12.34
N ALA A 10 5.79 -1.02 11.34
CA ALA A 10 7.01 -1.69 10.96
C ALA A 10 7.97 -0.64 10.38
N CYS A 11 8.56 0.18 11.25
CA CYS A 11 9.77 0.92 10.94
C CYS A 11 10.89 -0.11 10.85
N LEU A 12 11.09 -0.70 9.67
CA LEU A 12 12.33 -1.38 9.34
C LEU A 12 13.41 -0.29 9.22
N ALA A 13 14.02 0.03 10.36
CA ALA A 13 15.25 0.80 10.38
C ALA A 13 16.35 -0.06 9.74
N LEU A 14 16.68 0.24 8.49
CA LEU A 14 17.91 -0.24 7.86
C LEU A 14 19.09 0.45 8.55
N ALA A 15 19.69 -0.22 9.53
CA ALA A 15 20.97 0.20 10.11
C ALA A 15 22.07 -0.05 9.08
N ALA A 16 22.43 1.00 8.32
CA ALA A 16 23.66 1.01 7.57
C ALA A 16 24.80 1.40 8.51
N CYS A 17 25.67 0.47 8.88
CA CYS A 17 27.00 0.75 9.39
C CYS A 17 27.84 1.38 8.27
N GLY A 18 28.19 2.65 8.41
CA GLY A 18 29.07 3.32 7.46
C GLY A 18 30.15 4.09 8.18
N GLY A 19 31.29 4.19 7.66
CA GLY A 19 32.49 4.81 8.16
C GLY A 19 32.58 6.30 7.92
N ASP A 20 33.30 6.94 8.81
CA ASP A 20 33.69 8.33 8.83
C ASP A 20 34.45 8.78 7.59
N GLY A 21 34.22 10.00 7.17
CA GLY A 21 35.04 10.71 6.19
C GLY A 21 34.74 12.20 6.19
N VAL A 22 35.49 12.93 6.98
CA VAL A 22 35.52 14.41 7.04
C VAL A 22 36.15 14.96 5.77
N SER A 23 35.60 15.98 5.13
CA SER A 23 36.35 17.09 4.54
C SER A 23 35.46 18.25 4.11
N ASP A 24 35.88 19.40 4.58
CA ASP A 24 35.48 20.78 4.32
C ASP A 24 35.62 21.22 2.85
N SER A 25 34.74 22.12 2.37
CA SER A 25 35.08 23.50 1.99
C SER A 25 34.10 24.15 1.01
N SER A 26 33.55 25.25 1.47
CA SER A 26 33.40 26.58 0.85
C SER A 26 32.84 26.76 -0.58
N GLY A 27 31.74 27.52 -0.67
CA GLY A 27 31.69 28.79 -1.39
C GLY A 27 31.11 28.80 -2.80
N GLY A 28 30.10 29.64 -3.04
CA GLY A 28 29.78 30.11 -4.39
C GLY A 28 28.34 30.53 -4.59
N ASP A 29 28.07 31.76 -4.24
CA ASP A 29 26.89 32.56 -4.58
C ASP A 29 26.83 32.83 -6.09
N SER A 30 25.66 32.72 -6.73
CA SER A 30 25.35 33.48 -7.95
C SER A 30 23.85 33.46 -8.25
N SER A 31 23.26 34.57 -8.02
CA SER A 31 21.96 35.03 -8.49
C SER A 31 21.89 35.20 -10.00
N HIS A 32 20.80 34.72 -10.65
CA HIS A 32 20.34 35.27 -11.92
C HIS A 32 18.82 35.33 -11.98
N THR A 33 18.36 36.54 -11.97
CA THR A 33 17.04 37.01 -12.39
C THR A 33 16.92 36.99 -13.92
N GLY A 34 15.79 36.51 -14.45
CA GLY A 34 15.47 36.57 -15.87
C GLY A 34 13.97 36.49 -16.12
N SER A 35 13.42 37.63 -16.51
CA SER A 35 12.03 37.97 -16.78
C SER A 35 11.53 37.46 -18.11
N GLY A 36 10.26 37.00 -18.18
CA GLY A 36 9.27 37.29 -19.21
C GLY A 36 9.39 36.62 -20.57
N THR A 37 8.33 35.93 -20.99
CA THR A 37 7.46 36.37 -22.10
C THR A 37 6.30 35.38 -22.31
N SER A 38 5.13 35.94 -22.47
CA SER A 38 3.86 35.33 -22.87
C SER A 38 3.93 34.89 -24.36
N GLY A 39 3.42 33.68 -24.65
CA GLY A 39 3.21 33.16 -26.00
C GLY A 39 1.88 32.46 -26.12
N THR A 40 0.99 33.05 -26.88
CA THR A 40 -0.37 32.61 -27.25
C THR A 40 -0.37 31.40 -28.18
N GLY A 41 -1.34 30.48 -27.97
CA GLY A 41 -2.11 29.83 -29.01
C GLY A 41 -1.47 28.66 -29.75
N GLY A 42 -2.02 27.46 -29.49
CA GLY A 42 -1.82 26.28 -30.31
C GLY A 42 -2.86 25.22 -29.97
N SER A 43 -4.02 25.26 -30.66
CA SER A 43 -5.04 24.19 -30.62
C SER A 43 -4.43 22.93 -31.26
N GLY A 44 -3.94 22.00 -30.43
CA GLY A 44 -3.49 20.69 -30.86
C GLY A 44 -4.50 19.64 -30.40
N THR A 45 -5.27 19.07 -31.31
CA THR A 45 -6.06 17.86 -31.11
C THR A 45 -5.10 16.72 -30.76
N GLY A 46 -4.98 16.45 -29.44
CA GLY A 46 -4.26 15.30 -28.94
C GLY A 46 -5.07 14.00 -29.13
N PRO A 47 -4.42 12.86 -29.24
CA PRO A 47 -5.08 11.58 -29.45
C PRO A 47 -5.94 11.24 -28.23
N THR A 48 -7.19 10.83 -28.49
CA THR A 48 -8.09 10.26 -27.51
C THR A 48 -7.52 8.94 -26.97
N SER A 49 -6.78 9.02 -25.89
CA SER A 49 -6.40 7.86 -25.10
C SER A 49 -7.64 7.33 -24.36
N GLY A 50 -7.91 6.04 -24.51
CA GLY A 50 -8.95 5.33 -23.75
C GLY A 50 -8.71 5.49 -22.25
N GLY A 51 -9.37 6.48 -21.66
CA GLY A 51 -9.16 6.87 -20.30
C GLY A 51 -9.99 6.00 -19.35
N GLY A 52 -9.34 5.23 -18.51
CA GLY A 52 -9.91 4.96 -17.20
C GLY A 52 -10.14 6.32 -16.52
N SER A 53 -11.35 6.58 -16.05
CA SER A 53 -11.70 7.86 -15.43
C SER A 53 -10.80 8.09 -14.21
N VAL A 54 -10.04 9.16 -14.27
CA VAL A 54 -9.25 9.68 -13.15
C VAL A 54 -10.23 10.02 -12.03
N ARG A 55 -10.12 9.37 -10.87
CA ARG A 55 -11.08 9.51 -9.77
C ARG A 55 -10.49 10.37 -8.66
N THR A 56 -11.28 11.30 -8.17
CA THR A 56 -10.96 12.04 -6.95
C THR A 56 -11.07 11.10 -5.75
N MET A 57 -10.11 11.16 -4.86
CA MET A 57 -10.15 10.40 -3.60
C MET A 57 -10.34 11.34 -2.42
N MET A 58 -11.14 10.89 -1.47
CA MET A 58 -11.39 11.59 -0.20
C MET A 58 -10.94 10.71 0.96
N TYR A 59 -10.37 11.35 1.97
CA TYR A 59 -9.89 10.69 3.17
C TYR A 59 -10.57 11.22 4.41
N GLU A 60 -10.76 10.35 5.39
CA GLU A 60 -11.16 10.72 6.73
C GLU A 60 -10.39 9.91 7.76
N ALA A 61 -10.27 10.45 8.97
CA ALA A 61 -9.67 9.78 10.11
C ALA A 61 -10.63 9.87 11.30
N LEU A 62 -10.96 8.76 11.90
CA LEU A 62 -11.87 8.65 13.03
C LEU A 62 -11.14 8.03 14.20
N ALA A 63 -11.46 8.47 15.42
CA ALA A 63 -10.87 7.88 16.62
C ALA A 63 -11.11 6.36 16.62
N ALA A 64 -10.05 5.59 16.82
CA ALA A 64 -10.14 4.13 16.87
C ALA A 64 -10.90 3.69 18.14
N PRO A 65 -12.01 2.95 18.02
CA PRO A 65 -12.70 2.40 19.20
C PRO A 65 -11.85 1.36 19.92
N SER A 66 -12.16 1.13 21.18
CA SER A 66 -11.35 0.25 22.04
C SER A 66 -11.77 -1.22 22.04
N ASP A 67 -12.90 -1.57 21.44
CA ASP A 67 -13.44 -2.94 21.42
C ASP A 67 -13.86 -3.38 20.01
N ALA A 68 -13.84 -4.70 19.78
CA ALA A 68 -14.11 -5.31 18.49
C ALA A 68 -15.48 -4.95 17.90
N THR A 69 -16.50 -4.90 18.73
CA THR A 69 -17.87 -4.61 18.28
C THR A 69 -17.98 -3.19 17.75
N SER A 70 -17.43 -2.23 18.49
CA SER A 70 -17.42 -0.81 18.10
C SER A 70 -16.53 -0.55 16.88
N VAL A 71 -15.37 -1.23 16.78
CA VAL A 71 -14.52 -1.16 15.57
C VAL A 71 -15.31 -1.67 14.36
N LEU A 72 -15.91 -2.86 14.45
CA LEU A 72 -16.67 -3.43 13.34
C LEU A 72 -17.87 -2.55 12.94
N ALA A 73 -18.55 -1.97 13.92
CA ALA A 73 -19.65 -1.04 13.67
C ALA A 73 -19.17 0.21 12.92
N GLN A 74 -18.03 0.79 13.33
CA GLN A 74 -17.42 1.92 12.64
C GLN A 74 -17.01 1.56 11.21
N LEU A 75 -16.29 0.44 11.01
CA LEU A 75 -15.87 -0.02 9.69
C LEU A 75 -17.06 -0.20 8.74
N ASN A 76 -18.16 -0.80 9.22
CA ASN A 76 -19.36 -1.01 8.42
C ASN A 76 -20.13 0.29 8.16
N ALA A 77 -20.20 1.19 9.14
CA ALA A 77 -20.85 2.49 8.95
C ALA A 77 -20.13 3.34 7.88
N GLU A 78 -18.79 3.37 7.92
CA GLU A 78 -18.01 4.09 6.92
C GLU A 78 -17.99 3.36 5.56
N GLY A 79 -17.93 2.03 5.59
CA GLY A 79 -18.04 1.20 4.38
C GLY A 79 -19.33 1.40 3.61
N ALA A 80 -20.46 1.55 4.31
CA ALA A 80 -21.77 1.85 3.70
C ALA A 80 -21.81 3.22 3.01
N LYS A 81 -20.99 4.20 3.46
CA LYS A 81 -20.82 5.52 2.81
C LYS A 81 -19.83 5.47 1.64
N GLY A 82 -19.18 4.33 1.39
CA GLY A 82 -18.15 4.16 0.37
C GLY A 82 -16.72 4.36 0.86
N TYR A 83 -16.50 4.56 2.15
CA TYR A 83 -15.18 4.67 2.72
C TYR A 83 -14.58 3.29 3.02
N ARG A 84 -13.42 3.03 2.45
CA ARG A 84 -12.65 1.82 2.69
C ARG A 84 -11.60 2.08 3.77
N TYR A 85 -11.58 1.23 4.77
CA TYR A 85 -10.52 1.22 5.78
C TYR A 85 -9.15 0.88 5.17
N ILE A 86 -8.12 1.65 5.50
CA ILE A 86 -6.76 1.45 4.98
C ILE A 86 -5.73 1.13 6.07
N ALA A 87 -5.83 1.72 7.24
CA ALA A 87 -4.91 1.46 8.36
C ALA A 87 -5.36 2.14 9.65
N ASP A 88 -4.78 1.69 10.76
CA ASP A 88 -4.68 2.46 12.00
C ASP A 88 -3.39 3.29 11.94
N LEU A 89 -3.50 4.59 12.06
CA LEU A 89 -2.35 5.49 12.11
C LEU A 89 -2.29 6.23 13.45
N GLY A 90 -1.08 6.45 13.95
CA GLY A 90 -0.82 7.22 15.17
C GLY A 90 -0.53 8.67 14.84
N PHE A 91 -1.29 9.59 15.44
CA PHE A 91 -1.09 11.03 15.25
C PHE A 91 -0.78 11.73 16.57
N SER A 92 -0.01 12.82 16.51
CA SER A 92 0.28 13.68 17.66
C SER A 92 -0.82 14.72 17.87
N ASP A 93 -2.02 14.25 18.23
CA ASP A 93 -3.18 15.11 18.47
C ASP A 93 -3.31 15.41 19.97
N ASN A 94 -3.75 16.64 20.29
CA ASN A 94 -4.05 17.07 21.68
C ASN A 94 -2.91 16.83 22.69
N GLY A 95 -1.66 16.92 22.24
CA GLY A 95 -0.48 16.78 23.11
C GLY A 95 -0.11 15.34 23.46
N GLY A 96 -0.70 14.34 22.79
CA GLY A 96 -0.39 12.93 22.94
C GLY A 96 -0.51 12.17 21.62
N THR A 97 -0.12 10.88 21.62
CA THR A 97 -0.33 10.02 20.45
C THR A 97 -1.74 9.43 20.51
N THR A 98 -2.54 9.70 19.48
CA THR A 98 -3.89 9.18 19.30
C THR A 98 -3.92 8.23 18.12
N ALA A 99 -4.46 7.03 18.30
CA ALA A 99 -4.72 6.09 17.20
C ALA A 99 -6.01 6.47 16.48
N MET A 100 -5.94 6.57 15.16
CA MET A 100 -7.06 6.89 14.29
C MET A 100 -7.22 5.82 13.22
N ASN A 101 -8.44 5.34 13.02
CA ASN A 101 -8.80 4.56 11.84
C ASN A 101 -8.88 5.49 10.63
N VAL A 102 -8.08 5.22 9.62
CA VAL A 102 -8.03 6.03 8.39
C VAL A 102 -8.76 5.30 7.27
N PHE A 103 -9.54 6.07 6.52
CA PHE A 103 -10.40 5.58 5.45
C PHE A 103 -10.16 6.37 4.16
N ILE A 104 -10.44 5.72 3.02
CA ILE A 104 -10.38 6.30 1.68
C ILE A 104 -11.66 6.01 0.91
N ASN A 105 -12.16 6.99 0.15
CA ASN A 105 -13.32 6.88 -0.72
C ASN A 105 -12.99 7.40 -2.13
N ASP A 106 -13.24 6.61 -3.15
CA ASP A 106 -13.13 6.98 -4.58
C ASP A 106 -14.47 7.17 -5.27
N GLY A 107 -15.57 7.14 -4.50
CA GLY A 107 -16.93 7.29 -5.00
C GLY A 107 -17.48 6.10 -5.81
N ALA A 108 -16.75 4.97 -5.85
CA ALA A 108 -17.11 3.87 -6.77
C ALA A 108 -17.86 2.72 -6.10
N ASN A 109 -17.60 2.45 -4.83
CA ASN A 109 -18.05 1.22 -4.19
C ASN A 109 -18.52 1.48 -2.76
N THR A 110 -19.26 0.52 -2.22
CA THR A 110 -19.51 0.40 -0.78
C THR A 110 -18.76 -0.82 -0.25
N TYR A 111 -18.58 -0.89 1.06
CA TYR A 111 -17.83 -1.95 1.71
C TYR A 111 -18.56 -2.45 2.94
N SER A 112 -18.40 -3.73 3.22
CA SER A 112 -18.79 -4.34 4.50
C SER A 112 -17.64 -5.18 5.04
N TYR A 113 -17.60 -5.31 6.34
CA TYR A 113 -16.49 -5.94 7.06
C TYR A 113 -17.03 -6.97 8.04
N GLU A 114 -16.22 -7.97 8.29
CA GLU A 114 -16.43 -8.94 9.36
C GLU A 114 -15.10 -9.34 10.02
N PHE A 115 -15.17 -9.71 11.30
CA PHE A 115 -14.08 -10.34 12.00
C PHE A 115 -14.32 -11.83 12.13
N GLN A 116 -13.26 -12.59 11.89
CA GLN A 116 -13.19 -14.00 12.22
C GLN A 116 -12.15 -14.22 13.32
N ASN A 117 -12.38 -15.19 14.19
CA ASN A 117 -11.37 -15.56 15.16
C ASN A 117 -10.09 -15.98 14.45
N ALA A 118 -8.94 -15.49 14.92
CA ALA A 118 -7.66 -15.87 14.35
C ALA A 118 -7.39 -17.36 14.62
N ASP A 119 -7.11 -18.11 13.55
CA ASP A 119 -6.56 -19.46 13.65
C ASP A 119 -5.05 -19.40 13.45
N ALA A 120 -4.29 -19.89 14.40
CA ALA A 120 -2.84 -19.85 14.37
C ALA A 120 -2.23 -20.97 13.51
N THR A 121 -3.02 -21.95 13.09
CA THR A 121 -2.55 -23.03 12.22
C THR A 121 -2.71 -22.67 10.76
N GLN A 122 -1.76 -23.10 9.92
CA GLN A 122 -1.84 -22.85 8.47
C GLN A 122 -3.11 -23.49 7.87
N ALA A 123 -3.43 -24.71 8.27
CA ALA A 123 -4.61 -25.41 7.77
C ALA A 123 -5.91 -24.71 8.15
N GLY A 124 -6.06 -24.30 9.42
CA GLY A 124 -7.24 -23.60 9.91
C GLY A 124 -7.38 -22.21 9.28
N PHE A 125 -6.30 -21.42 9.23
CA PHE A 125 -6.30 -20.13 8.57
C PHE A 125 -6.70 -20.23 7.08
N LEU A 126 -6.11 -21.17 6.32
CA LEU A 126 -6.44 -21.33 4.91
C LEU A 126 -7.88 -21.81 4.70
N ALA A 127 -8.39 -22.70 5.57
CA ALA A 127 -9.79 -23.12 5.52
C ALA A 127 -10.73 -21.92 5.72
N GLN A 128 -10.46 -21.11 6.75
CA GLN A 128 -11.21 -19.87 7.04
C GLN A 128 -11.13 -18.87 5.87
N ALA A 129 -9.91 -18.53 5.42
CA ALA A 129 -9.71 -17.54 4.37
C ALA A 129 -10.36 -17.95 3.04
N ASN A 130 -10.30 -19.25 2.66
CA ASN A 130 -10.96 -19.76 1.48
C ASN A 130 -12.49 -19.80 1.63
N GLN A 131 -13.00 -20.09 2.82
CA GLN A 131 -14.44 -20.04 3.10
C GLN A 131 -14.99 -18.63 2.96
N GLU A 132 -14.30 -17.64 3.56
CA GLU A 132 -14.71 -16.23 3.45
C GLU A 132 -14.49 -15.71 2.02
N GLY A 133 -13.40 -16.10 1.37
CA GLY A 133 -13.13 -15.80 -0.03
C GLY A 133 -14.20 -16.30 -0.99
N ALA A 134 -14.76 -17.49 -0.76
CA ALA A 134 -15.87 -18.04 -1.55
C ALA A 134 -17.17 -17.23 -1.41
N LYS A 135 -17.36 -16.52 -0.29
CA LYS A 135 -18.47 -15.59 -0.07
C LYS A 135 -18.21 -14.18 -0.66
N GLY A 136 -17.03 -13.93 -1.23
CA GLY A 136 -16.62 -12.62 -1.75
C GLY A 136 -15.90 -11.74 -0.74
N PHE A 137 -15.59 -12.25 0.45
CA PHE A 137 -14.81 -11.51 1.43
C PHE A 137 -13.31 -11.69 1.19
N ARG A 138 -12.61 -10.58 1.10
CA ARG A 138 -11.16 -10.53 0.96
C ARG A 138 -10.51 -10.33 2.32
N TYR A 139 -9.46 -11.10 2.61
CA TYR A 139 -8.64 -10.91 3.79
C TYR A 139 -7.89 -9.58 3.74
N GLU A 140 -8.01 -8.77 4.79
CA GLU A 140 -7.39 -7.43 4.91
C GLU A 140 -6.22 -7.41 5.91
N GLY A 141 -6.10 -8.43 6.75
CA GLY A 141 -5.00 -8.57 7.70
C GLY A 141 -5.44 -9.02 9.08
N PRO A 142 -4.47 -9.40 9.92
CA PRO A 142 -4.72 -9.63 11.32
C PRO A 142 -4.82 -8.28 12.02
N LEU A 143 -5.87 -8.10 12.80
CA LEU A 143 -5.92 -7.08 13.83
C LEU A 143 -5.86 -7.75 15.20
N THR A 144 -5.61 -6.98 16.25
CA THR A 144 -5.63 -7.53 17.63
C THR A 144 -6.96 -8.19 18.00
N LEU A 145 -8.01 -7.91 17.25
CA LEU A 145 -9.39 -8.34 17.44
C LEU A 145 -9.76 -9.61 16.65
N GLY A 146 -8.87 -10.07 15.78
CA GLY A 146 -9.08 -11.20 14.88
C GLY A 146 -8.67 -10.94 13.44
N ASN A 147 -8.99 -11.86 12.57
CA ASN A 147 -8.79 -11.71 11.14
C ASN A 147 -9.89 -10.83 10.53
N LEU A 148 -9.49 -9.70 9.95
CA LEU A 148 -10.43 -8.79 9.27
C LEU A 148 -10.63 -9.23 7.82
N TYR A 149 -11.87 -9.28 7.41
CA TYR A 149 -12.29 -9.53 6.03
C TYR A 149 -13.18 -8.40 5.51
N ARG A 150 -13.08 -8.09 4.23
CA ARG A 150 -13.84 -7.03 3.56
C ARG A 150 -14.55 -7.57 2.31
N HIS A 151 -15.82 -7.24 2.18
CA HIS A 151 -16.60 -7.45 0.97
C HIS A 151 -16.83 -6.10 0.25
N GLN A 152 -16.75 -6.10 -1.08
CA GLN A 152 -17.07 -4.95 -1.91
C GLN A 152 -18.51 -5.08 -2.42
N GLY A 153 -19.38 -4.13 -2.08
CA GLY A 153 -20.82 -4.26 -2.20
C GLY A 153 -21.39 -4.60 -3.59
N ASN A 154 -20.72 -4.16 -4.65
CA ASN A 154 -21.17 -4.41 -6.03
C ASN A 154 -20.30 -5.46 -6.77
N SER A 155 -19.50 -6.23 -6.05
CA SER A 155 -18.58 -7.22 -6.62
C SER A 155 -19.14 -8.63 -6.46
N SER A 156 -19.06 -9.41 -7.52
CA SER A 156 -19.23 -10.87 -7.49
C SER A 156 -17.90 -11.63 -7.45
N ALA A 157 -16.80 -10.93 -7.21
CA ALA A 157 -15.48 -11.54 -7.08
C ALA A 157 -15.45 -12.50 -5.90
N THR A 158 -14.78 -13.63 -6.09
CA THR A 158 -14.46 -14.58 -5.03
C THR A 158 -12.96 -14.74 -4.95
N TYR A 159 -12.46 -15.15 -3.79
CA TYR A 159 -11.01 -15.19 -3.53
C TYR A 159 -10.59 -16.60 -3.10
N SER A 160 -9.39 -16.98 -3.51
CA SER A 160 -8.72 -18.21 -3.06
C SER A 160 -7.36 -17.86 -2.47
N TYR A 161 -6.98 -18.59 -1.44
CA TYR A 161 -5.73 -18.39 -0.72
C TYR A 161 -4.85 -19.62 -0.75
N ALA A 162 -3.56 -19.39 -0.90
CA ALA A 162 -2.53 -20.41 -0.83
C ALA A 162 -1.39 -19.93 0.08
N ALA A 163 -0.71 -20.87 0.69
CA ALA A 163 0.44 -20.60 1.53
C ALA A 163 1.64 -21.42 1.10
N ALA A 164 2.82 -20.86 1.26
CA ALA A 164 4.09 -21.54 0.99
C ALA A 164 5.10 -21.16 2.06
N ALA A 165 6.12 -21.99 2.28
CA ALA A 165 7.20 -21.65 3.19
C ALA A 165 7.85 -20.33 2.76
N SER A 166 8.14 -19.45 3.73
CA SER A 166 8.82 -18.19 3.43
C SER A 166 10.20 -18.43 2.83
N PRO A 167 10.54 -17.76 1.72
CA PRO A 167 11.85 -17.87 1.10
C PRO A 167 12.93 -17.24 1.99
N THR A 168 14.16 -17.75 1.87
CA THR A 168 15.30 -17.30 2.66
C THR A 168 16.22 -16.31 1.91
N SER A 169 15.93 -16.03 0.65
CA SER A 169 16.65 -15.05 -0.17
C SER A 169 15.70 -14.37 -1.16
N SER A 170 16.09 -13.19 -1.65
CA SER A 170 15.37 -12.44 -2.68
C SER A 170 15.20 -13.25 -3.97
N ALA A 171 16.22 -13.99 -4.39
CA ALA A 171 16.16 -14.87 -5.57
C ALA A 171 15.15 -16.01 -5.40
N ALA A 172 15.10 -16.65 -4.23
CA ALA A 172 14.11 -17.68 -3.92
C ALA A 172 12.70 -17.10 -3.85
N PHE A 173 12.56 -15.87 -3.31
CA PHE A 173 11.28 -15.15 -3.33
C PHE A 173 10.80 -14.91 -4.77
N LEU A 174 11.64 -14.36 -5.63
CA LEU A 174 11.27 -14.11 -7.03
C LEU A 174 10.86 -15.39 -7.75
N THR A 175 11.58 -16.49 -7.54
CA THR A 175 11.22 -17.80 -8.12
C THR A 175 9.84 -18.24 -7.64
N GLN A 176 9.58 -18.19 -6.34
CA GLN A 176 8.30 -18.60 -5.74
C GLN A 176 7.17 -17.66 -6.16
N ALA A 177 7.34 -16.34 -6.02
CA ALA A 177 6.30 -15.36 -6.30
C ALA A 177 5.94 -15.31 -7.80
N ASN A 178 6.91 -15.44 -8.69
CA ASN A 178 6.65 -15.52 -10.12
C ASN A 178 5.92 -16.81 -10.51
N ALA A 179 6.26 -17.96 -9.93
CA ALA A 179 5.54 -19.21 -10.16
C ALA A 179 4.07 -19.12 -9.72
N GLN A 180 3.81 -18.55 -8.54
CA GLN A 180 2.45 -18.30 -8.04
C GLN A 180 1.73 -17.26 -8.92
N GLY A 181 2.43 -16.20 -9.33
CA GLY A 181 1.90 -15.14 -10.17
C GLY A 181 1.41 -15.64 -11.54
N GLN A 182 2.11 -16.60 -12.16
CA GLN A 182 1.67 -17.23 -13.42
C GLN A 182 0.34 -17.99 -13.27
N SER A 183 0.04 -18.45 -12.04
CA SER A 183 -1.24 -19.08 -11.69
C SER A 183 -2.32 -18.10 -11.27
N GLY A 184 -2.02 -16.76 -11.32
CA GLY A 184 -2.92 -15.68 -10.94
C GLY A 184 -2.93 -15.36 -9.45
N TYR A 185 -2.01 -15.93 -8.68
CA TYR A 185 -1.90 -15.63 -7.26
C TYR A 185 -1.03 -14.39 -7.03
N TRP A 186 -1.56 -13.47 -6.26
CA TRP A 186 -0.90 -12.27 -5.76
C TRP A 186 -0.18 -12.59 -4.45
N TYR A 187 1.07 -12.16 -4.29
CA TYR A 187 1.74 -12.20 -3.00
C TYR A 187 1.11 -11.21 -2.03
N TYR A 188 0.37 -11.72 -1.05
CA TYR A 188 -0.25 -10.88 -0.02
C TYR A 188 0.83 -10.31 0.92
N GLY A 189 1.64 -11.19 1.50
CA GLY A 189 2.70 -10.83 2.45
C GLY A 189 3.13 -12.02 3.30
N PRO A 190 4.07 -11.80 4.22
CA PRO A 190 4.43 -12.78 5.22
C PRO A 190 3.33 -12.83 6.31
N VAL A 191 2.98 -14.01 6.74
CA VAL A 191 2.11 -14.27 7.89
C VAL A 191 2.77 -15.30 8.79
N GLN A 192 2.48 -15.27 10.10
CA GLN A 192 2.99 -16.25 11.05
C GLN A 192 1.90 -17.29 11.30
N LEU A 193 2.13 -18.51 10.84
CA LEU A 193 1.24 -19.66 11.01
C LEU A 193 2.06 -20.87 11.46
N ASP A 194 1.49 -21.70 12.35
CA ASP A 194 2.21 -22.84 12.96
C ASP A 194 3.57 -22.45 13.59
N SER A 195 3.66 -21.22 14.13
CA SER A 195 4.90 -20.64 14.67
C SER A 195 6.02 -20.48 13.64
N ALA A 196 5.70 -20.51 12.34
CA ALA A 196 6.63 -20.33 11.24
C ALA A 196 6.23 -19.14 10.35
N ASN A 197 7.21 -18.49 9.76
CA ASN A 197 6.96 -17.49 8.72
C ASN A 197 6.48 -18.18 7.45
N THR A 198 5.37 -17.74 6.92
CA THR A 198 4.70 -18.31 5.76
C THR A 198 4.37 -17.21 4.77
N SER A 199 4.67 -17.44 3.50
CA SER A 199 4.24 -16.56 2.40
C SER A 199 2.79 -16.83 2.06
N LEU A 200 1.92 -15.83 2.27
CA LEU A 200 0.51 -15.91 1.88
C LEU A 200 0.32 -15.35 0.48
N TYR A 201 -0.47 -16.06 -0.31
CA TYR A 201 -0.87 -15.68 -1.65
C TYR A 201 -2.39 -15.64 -1.77
N MET A 202 -2.91 -14.69 -2.53
CA MET A 202 -4.35 -14.52 -2.79
C MET A 202 -4.61 -14.46 -4.29
N LYS A 203 -5.70 -15.07 -4.74
CA LYS A 203 -6.17 -15.03 -6.11
C LYS A 203 -7.59 -14.48 -6.16
N ASP A 204 -7.84 -13.53 -7.04
CA ASP A 204 -9.19 -13.18 -7.47
C ASP A 204 -9.62 -14.18 -8.54
N ASN A 205 -10.61 -15.01 -8.23
CA ASN A 205 -11.09 -16.06 -9.12
C ASN A 205 -11.88 -15.53 -10.32
N SER A 206 -12.31 -14.27 -10.27
CA SER A 206 -13.00 -13.59 -11.38
C SER A 206 -12.02 -12.95 -12.38
N SER A 207 -10.71 -12.90 -12.04
CA SER A 207 -9.68 -12.26 -12.84
C SER A 207 -8.81 -13.27 -13.59
N ALA A 208 -8.45 -12.90 -14.83
CA ALA A 208 -7.45 -13.62 -15.61
C ALA A 208 -6.01 -13.08 -15.40
N SER A 209 -5.81 -12.18 -14.44
CA SER A 209 -4.52 -11.54 -14.16
C SER A 209 -3.41 -12.54 -13.90
N LYS A 210 -2.22 -12.21 -14.39
CA LYS A 210 -0.98 -12.94 -14.12
C LYS A 210 0.06 -11.96 -13.64
N TYR A 211 0.72 -12.31 -12.55
CA TYR A 211 1.63 -11.39 -11.89
C TYR A 211 3.09 -11.79 -12.12
N ALA A 212 3.91 -10.77 -12.36
CA ALA A 212 5.37 -10.88 -12.36
C ALA A 212 5.94 -9.94 -11.31
N TYR A 213 6.95 -10.43 -10.60
CA TYR A 213 7.63 -9.70 -9.53
C TYR A 213 9.05 -9.38 -9.94
N ASP A 214 9.50 -8.20 -9.53
CA ASP A 214 10.89 -7.76 -9.59
C ASP A 214 11.34 -7.29 -8.21
N ALA A 215 12.64 -7.41 -7.95
CA ALA A 215 13.26 -7.03 -6.70
C ALA A 215 14.57 -6.28 -7.01
N VAL A 216 14.63 -5.05 -6.56
CA VAL A 216 15.78 -4.17 -6.79
C VAL A 216 16.39 -3.72 -5.46
N ALA A 217 17.63 -3.26 -5.47
CA ALA A 217 18.27 -2.72 -4.28
C ALA A 217 17.43 -1.56 -3.70
N PRO A 218 17.27 -1.46 -2.37
CA PRO A 218 16.51 -0.39 -1.76
C PRO A 218 17.18 0.96 -2.03
N ALA A 219 16.38 1.96 -2.36
CA ALA A 219 16.84 3.33 -2.47
C ALA A 219 17.34 3.86 -1.12
N GLN A 220 18.39 4.68 -1.11
CA GLN A 220 19.00 5.20 0.10
C GLN A 220 18.38 6.52 0.56
N GLY A 221 17.63 7.19 -0.31
CA GLY A 221 16.99 8.48 -0.02
C GLY A 221 15.62 8.60 -0.68
N VAL A 222 14.85 9.57 -0.22
CA VAL A 222 13.48 9.82 -0.72
C VAL A 222 13.47 10.11 -2.22
N GLY A 223 14.38 10.98 -2.71
CA GLY A 223 14.46 11.33 -4.13
C GLY A 223 14.87 10.14 -5.01
N ASP A 224 15.79 9.31 -4.53
CA ASP A 224 16.23 8.09 -5.21
C ASP A 224 15.08 7.08 -5.29
N PHE A 225 14.31 6.95 -4.20
CA PHE A 225 13.12 6.09 -4.19
C PHE A 225 12.08 6.55 -5.22
N VAL A 226 11.73 7.83 -5.24
CA VAL A 226 10.75 8.37 -6.19
C VAL A 226 11.22 8.15 -7.63
N THR A 227 12.51 8.35 -7.90
CA THR A 227 13.11 8.08 -9.22
C THR A 227 13.03 6.60 -9.57
N GLN A 228 13.43 5.72 -8.66
CA GLN A 228 13.36 4.26 -8.84
C GLN A 228 11.93 3.80 -9.07
N ALA A 229 10.99 4.23 -8.21
CA ALA A 229 9.59 3.83 -8.30
C ALA A 229 8.92 4.32 -9.59
N ASN A 230 9.25 5.52 -10.06
CA ASN A 230 8.77 6.03 -11.36
C ASN A 230 9.36 5.26 -12.54
N ASN A 231 10.64 4.87 -12.48
CA ASN A 231 11.27 4.06 -13.52
C ASN A 231 10.63 2.67 -13.62
N GLU A 232 10.33 2.03 -12.47
CA GLU A 232 9.61 0.76 -12.45
C GLU A 232 8.14 0.93 -12.83
N GLY A 233 7.51 2.01 -12.39
CA GLY A 233 6.13 2.38 -12.75
C GLY A 233 5.93 2.56 -14.26
N ALA A 234 6.89 3.17 -14.95
CA ALA A 234 6.88 3.31 -16.41
C ALA A 234 6.95 1.97 -17.15
N LYS A 235 7.53 0.92 -16.53
CA LYS A 235 7.54 -0.45 -17.04
C LYS A 235 6.26 -1.23 -16.69
N GLY A 236 5.33 -0.63 -15.94
CA GLY A 236 4.09 -1.23 -15.45
C GLY A 236 4.20 -1.95 -14.12
N TYR A 237 5.28 -1.77 -13.39
CA TYR A 237 5.48 -2.35 -12.08
C TYR A 237 5.00 -1.41 -10.97
N ARG A 238 4.11 -1.89 -10.11
CA ARG A 238 3.67 -1.22 -8.90
C ARG A 238 4.57 -1.58 -7.72
N PHE A 239 4.92 -0.60 -6.91
CA PHE A 239 5.64 -0.84 -5.66
C PHE A 239 4.80 -1.68 -4.69
N LYS A 240 5.33 -2.84 -4.30
CA LYS A 240 4.71 -3.77 -3.36
C LYS A 240 5.14 -3.50 -1.92
N GLY A 241 6.37 -3.06 -1.73
CA GLY A 241 6.94 -2.76 -0.42
C GLY A 241 8.39 -3.21 -0.28
N PRO A 242 9.04 -2.79 0.82
CA PRO A 242 10.34 -3.33 1.19
C PRO A 242 10.14 -4.74 1.78
N LEU A 243 10.99 -5.69 1.40
CA LEU A 243 11.04 -7.03 1.98
C LEU A 243 12.45 -7.38 2.42
N GLY A 244 12.55 -8.11 3.54
CA GLY A 244 13.81 -8.63 4.08
C GLY A 244 13.86 -10.16 4.02
N PHE A 245 14.99 -10.71 3.57
CA PHE A 245 15.24 -12.14 3.49
C PHE A 245 16.61 -12.45 4.12
N GLY A 246 16.63 -12.72 5.42
CA GLY A 246 17.89 -12.85 6.15
C GLY A 246 18.67 -11.53 6.16
N THR A 247 19.80 -11.48 5.46
CA THR A 247 20.61 -10.27 5.27
C THR A 247 20.24 -9.47 4.03
N ASP A 248 19.44 -10.06 3.11
CA ASP A 248 18.98 -9.37 1.91
C ASP A 248 17.84 -8.41 2.24
N SER A 249 17.94 -7.17 1.78
CA SER A 249 16.85 -6.21 1.79
C SER A 249 16.61 -5.72 0.38
N VAL A 250 15.35 -5.76 -0.07
CA VAL A 250 14.99 -5.39 -1.44
C VAL A 250 13.70 -4.56 -1.46
N ALA A 251 13.60 -3.70 -2.46
CA ALA A 251 12.35 -3.06 -2.86
C ALA A 251 11.66 -3.97 -3.88
N VAL A 252 10.48 -4.49 -3.54
CA VAL A 252 9.72 -5.40 -4.40
C VAL A 252 8.69 -4.63 -5.20
N TYR A 253 8.60 -4.97 -6.47
CA TYR A 253 7.64 -4.44 -7.42
C TYR A 253 6.86 -5.58 -8.06
N VAL A 254 5.64 -5.30 -8.51
CA VAL A 254 4.76 -6.31 -9.10
C VAL A 254 4.01 -5.73 -10.30
N LYS A 255 3.86 -6.53 -11.36
CA LYS A 255 3.19 -6.17 -12.59
C LYS A 255 2.12 -7.19 -12.93
N ASP A 256 0.96 -6.73 -13.37
CA ASP A 256 0.00 -7.57 -14.07
C ASP A 256 0.39 -7.68 -15.55
N GLN A 257 0.78 -8.87 -15.97
CA GLN A 257 1.24 -9.15 -17.34
C GLN A 257 0.11 -9.13 -18.38
N THR A 258 -1.14 -9.10 -17.95
CA THR A 258 -2.31 -9.06 -18.84
C THR A 258 -2.72 -7.65 -19.23
N GLN A 259 -2.05 -6.63 -18.66
CA GLN A 259 -2.33 -5.22 -18.88
C GLN A 259 -1.02 -4.43 -19.11
N SER A 260 -1.16 -3.17 -19.47
CA SER A 260 -0.03 -2.25 -19.68
C SER A 260 -0.23 -1.00 -18.82
N PRO A 261 -0.22 -1.12 -17.49
CA PRO A 261 -0.38 0.02 -16.60
C PRO A 261 0.85 0.92 -16.60
N THR A 262 0.65 2.16 -16.16
CA THR A 262 1.74 3.00 -15.67
C THR A 262 1.43 3.46 -14.26
N PHE A 263 2.48 3.56 -13.44
CA PHE A 263 2.40 4.06 -12.08
C PHE A 263 3.36 5.23 -11.91
N THR A 264 2.86 6.32 -11.36
CA THR A 264 3.69 7.47 -11.00
C THR A 264 3.64 7.68 -9.49
N TYR A 265 4.78 8.04 -8.90
CA TYR A 265 4.96 8.18 -7.47
C TYR A 265 5.47 9.56 -7.12
N LEU A 266 5.03 10.07 -6.01
CA LEU A 266 5.55 11.27 -5.39
C LEU A 266 5.65 11.10 -3.88
N SER A 267 6.41 11.96 -3.25
CA SER A 267 6.60 11.99 -1.81
C SER A 267 6.21 13.35 -1.25
N GLN A 268 5.70 13.32 -0.02
CA GLN A 268 5.39 14.49 0.79
C GLN A 268 6.02 14.32 2.17
N THR A 269 6.19 15.41 2.89
CA THR A 269 6.56 15.34 4.31
C THR A 269 5.37 14.76 5.08
N PRO A 270 5.56 13.71 5.92
CA PRO A 270 4.51 13.18 6.77
C PRO A 270 3.93 14.26 7.69
N GLN A 271 2.65 14.22 7.90
CA GLN A 271 1.96 15.18 8.75
C GLN A 271 1.79 14.63 10.17
N PRO A 272 2.15 15.41 11.20
CA PRO A 272 2.15 14.89 12.58
C PRO A 272 0.75 14.78 13.19
N THR A 273 -0.24 15.51 12.68
CA THR A 273 -1.61 15.50 13.21
C THR A 273 -2.61 14.93 12.23
N SER A 274 -3.67 14.31 12.73
CA SER A 274 -4.74 13.74 11.91
C SER A 274 -5.36 14.78 10.97
N THR A 275 -5.63 15.99 11.47
CA THR A 275 -6.18 17.09 10.66
C THR A 275 -5.26 17.47 9.50
N ALA A 276 -3.95 17.65 9.75
CA ALA A 276 -3.00 18.01 8.70
C ALA A 276 -2.80 16.86 7.70
N PHE A 277 -2.78 15.61 8.18
CA PHE A 277 -2.73 14.43 7.30
C PHE A 277 -3.94 14.37 6.36
N ILE A 278 -5.16 14.54 6.88
CA ILE A 278 -6.37 14.51 6.06
C ILE A 278 -6.40 15.66 5.05
N GLN A 279 -5.95 16.85 5.42
CA GLN A 279 -5.81 17.97 4.49
C GLN A 279 -4.83 17.65 3.35
N GLN A 280 -3.65 17.10 3.68
CA GLN A 280 -2.66 16.68 2.69
C GLN A 280 -3.20 15.56 1.79
N ALA A 281 -3.75 14.50 2.38
CA ALA A 281 -4.26 13.36 1.64
C ALA A 281 -5.42 13.73 0.70
N ASN A 282 -6.31 14.62 1.13
CA ASN A 282 -7.39 15.15 0.28
C ASN A 282 -6.87 16.05 -0.84
N ALA A 283 -5.84 16.84 -0.59
CA ALA A 283 -5.20 17.69 -1.62
C ALA A 283 -4.56 16.81 -2.72
N GLN A 284 -3.89 15.71 -2.35
CA GLN A 284 -3.35 14.73 -3.30
C GLN A 284 -4.47 13.94 -3.99
N GLY A 285 -5.46 13.50 -3.22
CA GLY A 285 -6.64 12.79 -3.73
C GLY A 285 -7.44 13.57 -4.77
N ALA A 286 -7.50 14.89 -4.65
CA ALA A 286 -8.11 15.77 -5.67
C ALA A 286 -7.35 15.73 -7.01
N GLN A 287 -6.06 15.37 -7.00
CA GLN A 287 -5.23 15.14 -8.17
C GLN A 287 -5.19 13.67 -8.60
N SER A 288 -6.02 12.83 -7.96
CA SER A 288 -6.08 11.37 -8.16
C SER A 288 -4.83 10.61 -7.70
N GLU A 289 -4.06 11.23 -6.84
CA GLU A 289 -2.87 10.65 -6.22
C GLU A 289 -3.27 10.02 -4.89
N ALA A 290 -3.25 8.69 -4.84
CA ALA A 290 -3.66 7.92 -3.68
C ALA A 290 -2.53 7.77 -2.67
N TYR A 291 -2.85 7.84 -1.39
CA TYR A 291 -1.92 7.53 -0.33
C TYR A 291 -1.47 6.07 -0.39
N LEU A 292 -0.17 5.87 -0.50
CA LEU A 292 0.42 4.53 -0.57
C LEU A 292 0.87 4.04 0.82
N GLY A 293 1.34 4.94 1.67
CA GLY A 293 1.88 4.66 2.99
C GLY A 293 3.08 5.55 3.32
N GLU A 294 3.70 5.32 4.46
CA GLU A 294 4.91 6.01 4.90
C GLU A 294 6.11 5.06 4.92
N LEU A 295 7.24 5.55 4.46
CA LEU A 295 8.53 4.87 4.56
C LEU A 295 9.57 5.79 5.18
N ALA A 296 10.53 5.21 5.89
CA ALA A 296 11.70 5.92 6.40
C ALA A 296 12.93 5.58 5.55
N PHE A 297 13.65 6.60 5.11
CA PHE A 297 14.91 6.51 4.40
C PHE A 297 16.02 7.03 5.33
N GLY A 298 16.66 6.12 6.05
CA GLY A 298 17.49 6.49 7.18
C GLY A 298 16.66 7.17 8.27
N SER A 299 16.99 8.43 8.60
CA SER A 299 16.21 9.25 9.54
C SER A 299 15.13 10.13 8.89
N THR A 300 14.95 10.06 7.57
CA THR A 300 14.02 10.91 6.83
C THR A 300 12.75 10.14 6.50
N PRO A 301 11.62 10.39 7.17
CA PRO A 301 10.33 9.79 6.82
C PRO A 301 9.74 10.49 5.60
N ALA A 302 8.98 9.75 4.80
CA ALA A 302 8.24 10.25 3.64
C ALA A 302 6.86 9.61 3.56
N ALA A 303 5.83 10.43 3.39
CA ALA A 303 4.50 10.00 2.99
C ALA A 303 4.47 9.85 1.46
N LEU A 304 4.14 8.67 1.00
CA LEU A 304 4.17 8.30 -0.42
C LEU A 304 2.75 8.31 -1.00
N TYR A 305 2.65 8.83 -2.20
CA TYR A 305 1.41 8.84 -2.98
C TYR A 305 1.68 8.26 -4.37
N PHE A 306 0.65 7.75 -5.02
CA PHE A 306 0.77 7.22 -6.38
C PHE A 306 -0.47 7.43 -7.21
N LEU A 307 -0.30 7.46 -8.52
CA LEU A 307 -1.34 7.42 -9.53
C LEU A 307 -1.14 6.20 -10.42
N ALA A 308 -2.21 5.43 -10.66
CA ALA A 308 -2.24 4.33 -11.59
C ALA A 308 -3.07 4.72 -12.83
N THR A 309 -2.56 4.46 -14.03
CA THR A 309 -3.25 4.73 -15.29
C THR A 309 -3.15 3.53 -16.23
N GLY A 310 -4.07 3.44 -17.19
CA GLY A 310 -4.02 2.40 -18.25
C GLY A 310 -4.35 1.00 -17.78
N CYS A 311 -5.05 0.84 -16.66
CA CYS A 311 -5.35 -0.47 -16.09
C CYS A 311 -6.61 -0.52 -15.24
N THR A 312 -7.04 -1.73 -14.91
CA THR A 312 -8.19 -2.03 -14.05
C THR A 312 -7.86 -3.15 -13.06
N GLY A 313 -8.78 -3.46 -12.16
CA GLY A 313 -8.66 -4.57 -11.22
C GLY A 313 -7.77 -4.24 -10.01
N PHE A 314 -7.34 -5.29 -9.34
CA PHE A 314 -6.72 -5.20 -8.01
C PHE A 314 -5.41 -4.40 -7.99
N LEU A 315 -4.49 -4.69 -8.92
CA LEU A 315 -3.19 -4.01 -9.01
C LEU A 315 -3.34 -2.51 -9.26
N CYS A 316 -4.38 -2.12 -9.97
CA CYS A 316 -4.65 -0.75 -10.38
C CYS A 316 -5.55 0.01 -9.41
N SER A 317 -5.96 -0.65 -8.33
CA SER A 317 -6.77 -0.01 -7.30
C SER A 317 -5.97 1.05 -6.56
N SER A 318 -6.41 2.27 -6.68
CA SER A 318 -5.88 3.41 -5.92
C SER A 318 -6.16 3.30 -4.42
N LEU A 319 -7.04 2.39 -4.02
CA LEU A 319 -7.46 2.23 -2.62
C LEU A 319 -6.51 1.34 -1.81
N ASN A 320 -5.57 0.64 -2.45
CA ASN A 320 -4.66 -0.25 -1.75
C ASN A 320 -3.37 0.50 -1.38
N THR A 321 -3.10 0.61 -0.09
CA THR A 321 -1.76 0.99 0.42
C THR A 321 -0.75 -0.12 0.15
N PHE A 322 0.55 0.13 0.35
CA PHE A 322 1.55 -0.94 0.18
C PHE A 322 1.40 -2.07 1.22
N ILE A 323 0.78 -1.80 2.37
CA ILE A 323 0.48 -2.82 3.40
C ILE A 323 -0.63 -3.76 2.90
N GLN A 324 -1.61 -3.22 2.17
CA GLN A 324 -2.76 -3.97 1.67
C GLN A 324 -2.59 -4.51 0.24
N ASN A 325 -1.44 -4.25 -0.34
CA ASN A 325 -1.10 -4.73 -1.67
C ASN A 325 -0.70 -6.19 -1.66
#